data_74750933523f7ae9f91e91dc0fb2ecc5
#
_entry.id   74750933523f7ae9f91e91dc0fb2ecc5
#
_cell.length_a   1.000
_cell.length_b   1.000
_cell.length_c   1.000
_cell.angle_alpha   90.00
_cell.angle_beta   90.00
_cell.angle_gamma   90.00
#
_symmetry.space_group_name_H-M   'P 1'
#
loop_
_entity.id
_entity.type
_entity.pdbx_description
1 polymer ?
#
loop_
_entity_poly.entity_id
_entity_poly.type
_entity_poly.pdbx_seq_one_letter_code
_entity_poly.pdbx_strand_id
1 'polypeptide(L)'
;MSNKLELNRRNLMVGAGLAATAFAAGATQAQAEANTTAPDLTGKSILITGCSSGFGRLGAEHYARLGAKVFATMRNLPRPEADELTALAASENLAITVIEIDVTSDEQVEAGVAEALAASGGTIDVLINNAGIGF
;
A
#
# COMPACT_ATOMS: atom_id res chain seq x y z
N MET A 1 8.56 -29.76 60.15
CA MET A 1 9.32 -29.60 58.91
C MET A 1 8.61 -28.61 58.03
N SER A 2 9.09 -27.39 58.01
CA SER A 2 8.56 -26.31 57.18
C SER A 2 9.11 -26.48 55.76
N ASN A 3 8.32 -26.99 54.87
CA ASN A 3 8.68 -27.03 53.43
C ASN A 3 8.43 -25.63 52.86
N LYS A 4 9.41 -24.74 53.03
CA LYS A 4 9.42 -23.49 52.29
C LYS A 4 9.57 -23.86 50.81
N LEU A 5 8.47 -23.86 50.08
CA LEU A 5 8.50 -23.74 48.63
C LEU A 5 9.23 -22.41 48.31
N GLU A 6 10.51 -22.54 47.99
CA GLU A 6 11.24 -21.42 47.40
C GLU A 6 10.63 -21.14 46.05
N LEU A 7 9.80 -20.11 46.01
CA LEU A 7 9.37 -19.48 44.78
C LEU A 7 10.59 -18.84 44.12
N ASN A 8 11.32 -19.61 43.35
CA ASN A 8 12.38 -19.06 42.54
C ASN A 8 11.78 -18.61 41.20
N ARG A 9 12.39 -17.61 40.59
CA ARG A 9 11.95 -17.03 39.33
C ARG A 9 11.75 -18.06 38.22
N ARG A 10 12.42 -19.19 38.29
CA ARG A 10 12.36 -20.28 37.31
C ARG A 10 11.04 -21.06 37.43
N ASN A 11 10.53 -21.26 38.64
CA ASN A 11 9.23 -21.92 38.85
C ASN A 11 8.05 -21.00 38.51
N LEU A 12 8.21 -19.69 38.68
CA LEU A 12 7.21 -18.72 38.26
C LEU A 12 7.08 -18.64 36.75
N MET A 13 8.20 -18.76 36.00
CA MET A 13 8.19 -18.77 34.54
C MET A 13 7.54 -20.03 33.96
N VAL A 14 7.68 -21.18 34.57
CA VAL A 14 7.06 -22.43 34.11
C VAL A 14 5.55 -22.41 34.33
N GLY A 15 5.06 -21.84 35.42
CA GLY A 15 3.64 -21.70 35.70
C GLY A 15 2.96 -20.65 34.78
N ALA A 16 3.65 -19.55 34.52
CA ALA A 16 3.16 -18.50 33.59
C ALA A 16 3.21 -18.96 32.12
N GLY A 17 4.16 -19.82 31.75
CA GLY A 17 4.29 -20.35 30.40
C GLY A 17 3.13 -21.24 29.98
N LEU A 18 2.58 -22.06 30.87
CA LEU A 18 1.44 -22.94 30.59
C LEU A 18 0.11 -22.16 30.43
N ALA A 19 -0.10 -21.11 31.23
CA ALA A 19 -1.26 -20.25 31.10
C ALA A 19 -1.18 -19.34 29.83
N ALA A 20 0.03 -18.88 29.49
CA ALA A 20 0.26 -18.07 28.31
C ALA A 20 0.10 -18.87 27.00
N THR A 21 0.45 -20.16 26.97
CA THR A 21 0.26 -21.01 25.78
C THR A 21 -1.21 -21.24 25.44
N ALA A 22 -2.08 -21.41 26.42
CA ALA A 22 -3.51 -21.57 26.18
C ALA A 22 -4.17 -20.27 25.68
N PHE A 23 -3.73 -19.12 26.17
CA PHE A 23 -4.22 -17.81 25.73
C PHE A 23 -3.67 -17.43 24.34
N ALA A 24 -2.40 -17.75 24.06
CA ALA A 24 -1.77 -17.50 22.77
C ALA A 24 -2.42 -18.32 21.64
N ALA A 25 -2.83 -19.56 21.89
CA ALA A 25 -3.50 -20.39 20.90
C ALA A 25 -4.87 -19.81 20.49
N GLY A 26 -5.64 -19.27 21.44
CA GLY A 26 -6.92 -18.60 21.15
C GLY A 26 -6.73 -17.28 20.41
N ALA A 27 -5.76 -16.47 20.78
CA ALA A 27 -5.44 -15.20 20.11
C ALA A 27 -4.88 -15.42 18.71
N THR A 28 -4.09 -16.47 18.50
CA THR A 28 -3.51 -16.79 17.18
C THR A 28 -4.59 -17.25 16.20
N GLN A 29 -5.58 -18.00 16.65
CA GLN A 29 -6.70 -18.41 15.80
C GLN A 29 -7.60 -17.23 15.40
N ALA A 30 -7.90 -16.32 16.32
CA ALA A 30 -8.69 -15.11 16.03
C ALA A 30 -7.95 -14.15 15.06
N GLN A 31 -6.62 -14.04 15.15
CA GLN A 31 -5.81 -13.26 14.22
C GLN A 31 -5.66 -13.92 12.85
N ALA A 32 -5.60 -15.24 12.77
CA ALA A 32 -5.53 -15.96 11.50
C ALA A 32 -6.84 -15.84 10.70
N GLU A 33 -7.99 -15.79 11.36
CA GLU A 33 -9.29 -15.58 10.70
C GLU A 33 -9.50 -14.14 10.21
N ALA A 34 -8.90 -13.15 10.86
CA ALA A 34 -9.00 -11.75 10.45
C ALA A 34 -8.09 -11.37 9.26
N ASN A 35 -7.18 -12.25 8.83
CA ASN A 35 -6.06 -11.89 7.94
C ASN A 35 -6.11 -12.63 6.59
N THR A 36 -7.28 -13.06 6.12
CA THR A 36 -7.31 -14.10 5.09
C THR A 36 -7.46 -13.66 3.65
N THR A 37 -7.64 -12.36 3.34
CA THR A 37 -7.75 -12.00 1.91
C THR A 37 -7.21 -10.59 1.67
N ALA A 38 -6.20 -10.48 0.80
CA ALA A 38 -5.80 -9.19 0.24
C ALA A 38 -7.01 -8.57 -0.49
N PRO A 39 -7.24 -7.26 -0.38
CA PRO A 39 -8.33 -6.60 -1.08
C PRO A 39 -8.18 -6.80 -2.60
N ASP A 40 -9.28 -7.09 -3.28
CA ASP A 40 -9.35 -7.14 -4.74
C ASP A 40 -9.81 -5.77 -5.24
N LEU A 41 -8.96 -5.09 -6.00
CA LEU A 41 -9.23 -3.78 -6.59
C LEU A 41 -9.52 -3.86 -8.09
N THR A 42 -9.82 -5.04 -8.60
CA THR A 42 -10.18 -5.23 -10.00
C THR A 42 -11.35 -4.32 -10.39
N GLY A 43 -11.20 -3.60 -11.49
CA GLY A 43 -12.20 -2.64 -11.97
C GLY A 43 -12.18 -1.27 -11.30
N LYS A 44 -11.32 -1.04 -10.31
CA LYS A 44 -11.13 0.27 -9.68
C LYS A 44 -10.08 1.08 -10.42
N SER A 45 -10.34 2.38 -10.53
CA SER A 45 -9.42 3.37 -11.09
C SER A 45 -8.90 4.29 -9.99
N ILE A 46 -7.58 4.38 -9.85
CA ILE A 46 -6.91 5.16 -8.80
C ILE A 46 -5.95 6.15 -9.43
N LEU A 47 -6.10 7.43 -9.12
CA LEU A 47 -5.14 8.47 -9.50
C LEU A 47 -4.30 8.84 -8.27
N ILE A 48 -2.97 8.84 -8.44
CA ILE A 48 -2.03 9.14 -7.36
C ILE A 48 -1.09 10.26 -7.82
N THR A 49 -0.98 11.33 -7.03
CA THR A 49 -0.04 12.40 -7.32
C THR A 49 1.33 12.15 -6.68
N GLY A 50 2.41 12.54 -7.37
CA GLY A 50 3.77 12.44 -6.85
C GLY A 50 4.33 11.01 -6.80
N CYS A 51 4.25 10.28 -7.90
CA CYS A 51 4.66 8.88 -8.00
C CYS A 51 6.13 8.66 -8.45
N SER A 52 6.95 9.70 -8.53
CA SER A 52 8.36 9.53 -8.92
C SER A 52 9.19 8.77 -7.89
N SER A 53 8.81 8.84 -6.62
CA SER A 53 9.55 8.20 -5.53
C SER A 53 8.65 8.00 -4.31
N GLY A 54 9.20 7.37 -3.26
CA GLY A 54 8.58 7.27 -1.94
C GLY A 54 7.21 6.58 -1.94
N PHE A 55 6.31 7.08 -1.11
CA PHE A 55 4.98 6.47 -0.91
C PHE A 55 4.10 6.48 -2.16
N GLY A 56 4.20 7.51 -3.01
CA GLY A 56 3.43 7.56 -4.26
C GLY A 56 3.83 6.43 -5.21
N ARG A 57 5.13 6.18 -5.37
CA ARG A 57 5.67 5.08 -6.17
C ARG A 57 5.25 3.73 -5.62
N LEU A 58 5.46 3.51 -4.31
CA LEU A 58 5.07 2.27 -3.64
C LEU A 58 3.57 2.00 -3.73
N GLY A 59 2.75 3.04 -3.54
CA GLY A 59 1.30 2.96 -3.66
C GLY A 59 0.86 2.57 -5.08
N ALA A 60 1.43 3.19 -6.11
CA ALA A 60 1.13 2.87 -7.50
C ALA A 60 1.37 1.40 -7.81
N GLU A 61 2.52 0.88 -7.43
CA GLU A 61 2.87 -0.53 -7.60
C GLU A 61 1.96 -1.46 -6.79
N HIS A 62 1.73 -1.13 -5.53
CA HIS A 62 0.91 -1.94 -4.62
C HIS A 62 -0.53 -2.08 -5.11
N TYR A 63 -1.20 -0.96 -5.40
CA TYR A 63 -2.59 -1.01 -5.84
C TYR A 63 -2.77 -1.65 -7.21
N ALA A 64 -1.80 -1.48 -8.11
CA ALA A 64 -1.83 -2.17 -9.40
C ALA A 64 -1.69 -3.69 -9.24
N ARG A 65 -0.84 -4.17 -8.32
CA ARG A 65 -0.73 -5.61 -7.99
C ARG A 65 -2.02 -6.16 -7.36
N LEU A 66 -2.84 -5.33 -6.74
CA LEU A 66 -4.18 -5.69 -6.26
C LEU A 66 -5.26 -5.62 -7.35
N GLY A 67 -4.90 -5.34 -8.60
CA GLY A 67 -5.80 -5.35 -9.74
C GLY A 67 -6.37 -4.00 -10.16
N ALA A 68 -6.02 -2.91 -9.49
CA ALA A 68 -6.47 -1.57 -9.87
C ALA A 68 -5.82 -1.09 -11.17
N LYS A 69 -6.55 -0.24 -11.90
CA LYS A 69 -5.99 0.61 -12.93
C LYS A 69 -5.44 1.87 -12.26
N VAL A 70 -4.12 2.07 -12.30
CA VAL A 70 -3.46 3.17 -11.60
C VAL A 70 -2.96 4.22 -12.58
N PHE A 71 -3.32 5.46 -12.34
CA PHE A 71 -2.77 6.65 -13.01
C PHE A 71 -1.74 7.27 -12.07
N ALA A 72 -0.47 6.99 -12.36
CA ALA A 72 0.65 7.46 -11.56
C ALA A 72 1.16 8.79 -12.13
N THR A 73 1.00 9.87 -11.37
CA THR A 73 1.38 11.17 -11.91
C THR A 73 2.74 11.65 -11.41
N MET A 74 3.47 12.30 -12.28
CA MET A 74 4.79 12.89 -12.03
C MET A 74 4.90 14.21 -12.76
N ARG A 75 5.68 15.13 -12.22
CA ARG A 75 6.06 16.37 -12.92
C ARG A 75 7.30 16.18 -13.77
N ASN A 76 7.52 17.07 -14.72
CA ASN A 76 8.74 17.14 -15.53
C ASN A 76 9.02 15.85 -16.32
N LEU A 77 8.07 15.38 -17.09
CA LEU A 77 8.29 14.30 -18.05
C LEU A 77 8.99 14.83 -19.32
N PRO A 78 9.83 14.04 -19.98
CA PRO A 78 10.24 12.67 -19.63
C PRO A 78 11.26 12.62 -18.50
N ARG A 79 11.25 11.55 -17.71
CA ARG A 79 12.20 11.34 -16.62
C ARG A 79 12.45 9.85 -16.35
N PRO A 80 13.64 9.49 -15.84
CA PRO A 80 14.00 8.07 -15.62
C PRO A 80 13.01 7.29 -14.77
N GLU A 81 12.45 7.91 -13.73
CA GLU A 81 11.50 7.25 -12.83
C GLU A 81 10.18 6.88 -13.52
N ALA A 82 9.79 7.61 -14.55
CA ALA A 82 8.63 7.27 -15.37
C ALA A 82 8.93 6.04 -16.25
N ASP A 83 10.11 6.00 -16.85
CA ASP A 83 10.54 4.87 -17.67
C ASP A 83 10.68 3.60 -16.82
N GLU A 84 11.25 3.71 -15.62
CA GLU A 84 11.37 2.59 -14.67
C GLU A 84 9.98 2.04 -14.27
N LEU A 85 9.04 2.92 -13.93
CA LEU A 85 7.69 2.49 -13.54
C LEU A 85 6.93 1.86 -14.71
N THR A 86 7.09 2.40 -15.91
CA THR A 86 6.50 1.85 -17.12
C THR A 86 7.10 0.48 -17.46
N ALA A 87 8.41 0.33 -17.34
CA ALA A 87 9.09 -0.96 -17.55
C ALA A 87 8.66 -2.02 -16.52
N LEU A 88 8.53 -1.62 -15.24
CA LEU A 88 8.02 -2.51 -14.20
C LEU A 88 6.58 -2.95 -14.51
N ALA A 89 5.72 -2.02 -14.86
CA ALA A 89 4.33 -2.31 -15.22
C ALA A 89 4.23 -3.32 -16.38
N ALA A 90 5.07 -3.15 -17.40
CA ALA A 90 5.14 -4.09 -18.51
C ALA A 90 5.64 -5.47 -18.09
N SER A 91 6.68 -5.54 -17.26
CA SER A 91 7.29 -6.79 -16.81
C SER A 91 6.37 -7.61 -15.90
N GLU A 92 5.56 -6.96 -15.09
CA GLU A 92 4.60 -7.61 -14.16
C GLU A 92 3.16 -7.64 -14.71
N ASN A 93 2.92 -7.14 -15.92
CA ASN A 93 1.60 -7.02 -16.53
C ASN A 93 0.61 -6.23 -15.65
N LEU A 94 1.05 -5.08 -15.16
CA LEU A 94 0.27 -4.18 -14.31
C LEU A 94 -0.39 -3.07 -15.13
N ALA A 95 -1.60 -2.67 -14.74
CA ALA A 95 -2.32 -1.56 -15.36
C ALA A 95 -1.90 -0.22 -14.73
N ILE A 96 -0.68 0.24 -15.03
CA ILE A 96 -0.16 1.53 -14.61
C ILE A 96 0.04 2.41 -15.84
N THR A 97 -0.51 3.61 -15.80
CA THR A 97 -0.30 4.67 -16.80
C THR A 97 0.36 5.85 -16.12
N VAL A 98 1.48 6.31 -16.65
CA VAL A 98 2.17 7.52 -16.17
C VAL A 98 1.60 8.74 -16.88
N ILE A 99 1.21 9.75 -16.12
CA ILE A 99 0.64 11.02 -16.62
C ILE A 99 1.44 12.18 -16.03
N GLU A 100 1.68 13.22 -16.86
CA GLU A 100 2.33 14.43 -16.38
C GLU A 100 1.33 15.30 -15.60
N ILE A 101 1.60 15.51 -14.31
CA ILE A 101 0.93 16.51 -13.49
C ILE A 101 1.93 17.13 -12.51
N ASP A 102 2.13 18.43 -12.63
CA ASP A 102 2.64 19.27 -11.56
C ASP A 102 1.43 19.85 -10.82
N VAL A 103 1.27 19.50 -9.54
CA VAL A 103 0.12 19.94 -8.73
C VAL A 103 0.12 21.45 -8.44
N THR A 104 1.17 22.16 -8.79
CA THR A 104 1.25 23.63 -8.73
C THR A 104 0.78 24.30 -10.01
N SER A 105 0.45 23.55 -11.06
CA SER A 105 -0.04 24.02 -12.34
C SER A 105 -1.49 23.58 -12.55
N ASP A 106 -2.43 24.51 -12.45
CA ASP A 106 -3.86 24.24 -12.68
C ASP A 106 -4.09 23.64 -14.08
N GLU A 107 -3.38 24.16 -15.09
CA GLU A 107 -3.48 23.67 -16.47
C GLU A 107 -3.07 22.20 -16.58
N GLN A 108 -1.96 21.80 -15.94
CA GLN A 108 -1.51 20.40 -15.95
C GLN A 108 -2.44 19.50 -15.15
N VAL A 109 -2.99 19.99 -14.05
CA VAL A 109 -3.99 19.26 -13.26
C VAL A 109 -5.23 18.98 -14.10
N GLU A 110 -5.78 19.98 -14.75
CA GLU A 110 -6.97 19.82 -15.62
C GLU A 110 -6.70 18.85 -16.77
N ALA A 111 -5.59 19.01 -17.48
CA ALA A 111 -5.22 18.16 -18.61
C ALA A 111 -4.97 16.72 -18.18
N GLY A 112 -4.21 16.51 -17.11
CA GLY A 112 -3.87 15.17 -16.63
C GLY A 112 -5.07 14.42 -16.04
N VAL A 113 -5.98 15.11 -15.36
CA VAL A 113 -7.24 14.52 -14.89
C VAL A 113 -8.15 14.15 -16.06
N ALA A 114 -8.24 14.99 -17.09
CA ALA A 114 -9.00 14.69 -18.30
C ALA A 114 -8.45 13.46 -19.02
N GLU A 115 -7.12 13.33 -19.11
CA GLU A 115 -6.46 12.15 -19.68
C GLU A 115 -6.78 10.88 -18.88
N ALA A 116 -6.67 10.94 -17.55
CA ALA A 116 -7.00 9.82 -16.68
C ALA A 116 -8.48 9.41 -16.80
N LEU A 117 -9.39 10.36 -16.84
CA LEU A 117 -10.82 10.10 -17.03
C LEU A 117 -11.10 9.42 -18.37
N ALA A 118 -10.49 9.90 -19.45
CA ALA A 118 -10.64 9.28 -20.77
C ALA A 118 -10.13 7.84 -20.78
N ALA A 119 -8.97 7.58 -20.16
CA ALA A 119 -8.37 6.26 -20.10
C ALA A 119 -9.07 5.30 -19.13
N SER A 120 -9.76 5.81 -18.11
CA SER A 120 -10.52 5.00 -17.14
C SER A 120 -11.93 4.64 -17.58
N GLY A 121 -12.44 5.22 -18.64
CA GLY A 121 -13.83 5.09 -19.06
C GLY A 121 -14.78 6.09 -18.39
N GLY A 122 -14.24 7.18 -17.88
CA GLY A 122 -15.00 8.31 -17.33
C GLY A 122 -15.10 8.36 -15.80
N THR A 123 -14.44 7.46 -15.08
CA THR A 123 -14.52 7.41 -13.62
C THR A 123 -13.14 7.23 -12.97
N ILE A 124 -12.85 8.05 -11.99
CA ILE A 124 -11.76 7.83 -11.02
C ILE A 124 -12.41 7.49 -9.69
N ASP A 125 -12.23 6.25 -9.21
CA ASP A 125 -12.84 5.79 -7.96
C ASP A 125 -12.12 6.34 -6.72
N VAL A 126 -10.79 6.51 -6.81
CA VAL A 126 -9.95 6.96 -5.69
C VAL A 126 -8.95 8.00 -6.17
N LEU A 127 -8.85 9.10 -5.45
CA LEU A 127 -7.79 10.10 -5.62
C LEU A 127 -6.88 10.10 -4.39
N ILE A 128 -5.59 9.91 -4.61
CA ILE A 128 -4.57 9.99 -3.55
C ILE A 128 -3.70 11.22 -3.79
N ASN A 129 -3.92 12.25 -3.01
CA ASN A 129 -3.10 13.46 -2.99
C ASN A 129 -1.85 13.22 -2.16
N ASN A 130 -0.82 12.65 -2.79
CA ASN A 130 0.45 12.31 -2.15
C ASN A 130 1.56 13.32 -2.50
N ALA A 131 1.46 14.03 -3.62
CA ALA A 131 2.45 15.01 -4.00
C ALA A 131 2.64 16.06 -2.90
N GLY A 132 3.88 16.32 -2.54
CA GLY A 132 4.26 17.31 -1.54
C GLY A 132 5.71 17.73 -1.70
N ILE A 133 6.07 18.85 -1.11
CA ILE A 133 7.43 19.32 -0.95
C ILE A 133 7.82 19.07 0.50
N GLY A 134 8.82 18.17 0.70
CA GLY A 134 9.47 18.05 2.00
C GLY A 134 10.34 19.30 2.26
N PHE A 135 10.22 19.89 3.42
CA PHE A 135 11.11 20.95 3.90
C PHE A 135 12.19 20.34 4.77
#